data_90e1d4520733275abf2a8f7171872578
#
_entry.id   90e1d4520733275abf2a8f7171872578
#
_cell.length_a   1.000
_cell.length_b   1.000
_cell.length_c   1.000
_cell.angle_alpha   90.00
_cell.angle_beta   90.00
_cell.angle_gamma   90.00
#
_symmetry.space_group_name_H-M   'P 1'
#
loop_
_entity.id
_entity.type
_entity.pdbx_description
1 polymer ?
#
loop_
_entity_poly.entity_id
_entity_poly.type
_entity_poly.pdbx_seq_one_letter_code
_entity_poly.pdbx_strand_id
1 'polypeptide(L)'
;SSGLLIIFGVMKILNFAHAGLLSVGGYTALTVTQLGWSPWLAAPFALVAGFLVGALIEQTIMRWLYARSLDAILAAWGLGMILVQLITIAYGRQIQFVQTPLSGAITIFGETYSLYRLFLVLVAIALGIILTAVLKGTRLGLNTRAVIMNDNLAQALGINSAWVRFLSFSLGSALAAMAGALITPLSSVNPNMGFSWLISSFMIALLSGSSLVSLAVS
;
A
#
# COMPACT_ATOMS: atom_id res chain seq x y z
N SER A 1 -4.68 3.31 3.26
CA SER A 1 -5.61 2.38 3.94
C SER A 1 -6.18 1.31 3.01
N SER A 2 -6.53 1.63 1.74
CA SER A 2 -7.16 0.67 0.80
C SER A 2 -6.31 -0.58 0.50
N GLY A 3 -5.00 -0.42 0.32
CA GLY A 3 -4.10 -1.56 0.14
C GLY A 3 -4.05 -2.49 1.35
N LEU A 4 -4.06 -1.93 2.56
CA LEU A 4 -4.08 -2.69 3.81
C LEU A 4 -5.40 -3.44 4.00
N LEU A 5 -6.53 -2.83 3.61
CA LEU A 5 -7.84 -3.48 3.67
C LEU A 5 -7.96 -4.68 2.73
N ILE A 6 -7.39 -4.60 1.53
CA ILE A 6 -7.38 -5.72 0.59
C ILE A 6 -6.59 -6.89 1.19
N ILE A 7 -5.38 -6.60 1.70
CA ILE A 7 -4.52 -7.64 2.29
C ILE A 7 -5.21 -8.25 3.52
N PHE A 8 -5.74 -7.41 4.42
CA PHE A 8 -6.43 -7.89 5.62
C PHE A 8 -7.67 -8.71 5.30
N GLY A 9 -8.47 -8.27 4.32
CA GLY A 9 -9.68 -8.99 3.88
C GLY A 9 -9.37 -10.38 3.37
N VAL A 10 -8.34 -10.52 2.52
CA VAL A 10 -7.97 -11.81 1.91
C VAL A 10 -7.26 -12.74 2.88
N MET A 11 -6.39 -12.20 3.74
CA MET A 11 -5.48 -13.00 4.54
C MET A 11 -5.90 -13.14 6.00
N LYS A 12 -6.82 -12.30 6.49
CA LYS A 12 -7.21 -12.17 7.91
C LYS A 12 -6.01 -11.90 8.83
N ILE A 13 -4.92 -11.34 8.30
CA ILE A 13 -3.67 -11.08 9.00
C ILE A 13 -3.31 -9.62 8.83
N LEU A 14 -2.93 -8.98 9.93
CA LEU A 14 -2.37 -7.63 9.94
C LEU A 14 -0.97 -7.64 9.32
N ASN A 15 -0.83 -6.98 8.18
CA ASN A 15 0.46 -6.94 7.51
C ASN A 15 1.28 -5.73 7.96
N PHE A 16 2.10 -5.91 8.97
CA PHE A 16 3.01 -4.85 9.45
C PHE A 16 4.14 -4.51 8.45
N ALA A 17 4.42 -5.36 7.47
CA ALA A 17 5.34 -5.05 6.38
C ALA A 17 4.85 -3.86 5.53
N HIS A 18 3.56 -3.50 5.64
CA HIS A 18 2.97 -2.35 4.95
C HIS A 18 3.69 -1.02 5.25
N ALA A 19 4.20 -0.85 6.48
CA ALA A 19 5.01 0.29 6.86
C ALA A 19 6.32 0.37 6.06
N GLY A 20 7.05 -0.75 5.97
CA GLY A 20 8.28 -0.83 5.18
C GLY A 20 8.03 -0.55 3.69
N LEU A 21 6.93 -1.08 3.13
CA LEU A 21 6.52 -0.86 1.75
C LEU A 21 6.18 0.62 1.46
N LEU A 22 5.56 1.30 2.41
CA LEU A 22 5.29 2.74 2.32
C LEU A 22 6.59 3.54 2.27
N SER A 23 7.58 3.17 3.11
CA SER A 23 8.92 3.77 3.07
C SER A 23 9.62 3.49 1.74
N VAL A 24 9.54 2.27 1.19
CA VAL A 24 10.06 1.95 -0.16
C VAL A 24 9.50 2.91 -1.21
N GLY A 25 8.20 3.19 -1.16
CA GLY A 25 7.57 4.15 -2.08
C GLY A 25 8.11 5.57 -1.92
N GLY A 26 8.27 6.06 -0.69
CA GLY A 26 8.85 7.38 -0.41
C GLY A 26 10.27 7.51 -0.97
N TYR A 27 11.11 6.49 -0.76
CA TYR A 27 12.48 6.47 -1.31
C TYR A 27 12.53 6.27 -2.81
N THR A 28 11.56 5.61 -3.41
CA THR A 28 11.42 5.57 -4.88
C THR A 28 11.14 6.97 -5.43
N ALA A 29 10.28 7.75 -4.79
CA ALA A 29 10.03 9.14 -5.18
C ALA A 29 11.30 10.01 -5.03
N LEU A 30 12.06 9.82 -3.95
CA LEU A 30 13.34 10.48 -3.75
C LEU A 30 14.33 10.15 -4.88
N THR A 31 14.48 8.87 -5.24
CA THR A 31 15.38 8.43 -6.30
C THR A 31 15.01 9.04 -7.66
N VAL A 32 13.71 9.03 -8.00
CA VAL A 32 13.21 9.64 -9.25
C VAL A 32 13.57 11.13 -9.30
N THR A 33 13.42 11.83 -8.19
CA THR A 33 13.75 13.26 -8.10
C THR A 33 15.26 13.52 -8.18
N GLN A 34 16.08 12.69 -7.52
CA GLN A 34 17.55 12.78 -7.58
C GLN A 34 18.11 12.51 -8.97
N LEU A 35 17.45 11.65 -9.75
CA LEU A 35 17.79 11.39 -11.15
C LEU A 35 17.37 12.53 -12.11
N GLY A 36 16.73 13.58 -11.58
CA GLY A 36 16.25 14.71 -12.39
C GLY A 36 15.03 14.38 -13.25
N TRP A 37 14.35 13.25 -12.98
CA TRP A 37 13.15 12.88 -13.71
C TRP A 37 11.93 13.63 -13.20
N SER A 38 10.90 13.70 -14.04
CA SER A 38 9.66 14.36 -13.65
C SER A 38 9.07 13.75 -12.36
N PRO A 39 8.73 14.57 -11.35
CA PRO A 39 8.14 14.08 -10.10
C PRO A 39 6.84 13.28 -10.30
N TRP A 40 6.17 13.44 -11.43
CA TRP A 40 4.97 12.67 -11.80
C TRP A 40 5.26 11.18 -12.03
N LEU A 41 6.49 10.85 -12.39
CA LEU A 41 6.93 9.46 -12.57
C LEU A 41 7.12 8.74 -11.23
N ALA A 42 7.18 9.45 -10.12
CA ALA A 42 7.36 8.85 -8.80
C ALA A 42 6.25 7.85 -8.45
N ALA A 43 4.98 8.19 -8.75
CA ALA A 43 3.84 7.34 -8.45
C ALA A 43 3.84 6.02 -9.25
N PRO A 44 4.00 5.98 -10.60
CA PRO A 44 4.06 4.73 -11.34
C PRO A 44 5.31 3.90 -11.00
N PHE A 45 6.47 4.52 -10.81
CA PHE A 45 7.67 3.78 -10.39
C PHE A 45 7.52 3.16 -9.00
N ALA A 46 6.94 3.90 -8.03
CA ALA A 46 6.66 3.36 -6.71
C ALA A 46 5.63 2.22 -6.75
N LEU A 47 4.64 2.30 -7.63
CA LEU A 47 3.67 1.23 -7.84
C LEU A 47 4.36 -0.05 -8.33
N VAL A 48 5.24 0.06 -9.32
CA VAL A 48 6.01 -1.08 -9.84
C VAL A 48 6.98 -1.62 -8.79
N ALA A 49 7.75 -0.75 -8.12
CA ALA A 49 8.67 -1.16 -7.07
C ALA A 49 7.95 -1.87 -5.92
N GLY A 50 6.83 -1.31 -5.45
CA GLY A 50 6.00 -1.91 -4.41
C GLY A 50 5.40 -3.25 -4.82
N PHE A 51 4.98 -3.39 -6.09
CA PHE A 51 4.50 -4.66 -6.64
C PHE A 51 5.61 -5.73 -6.63
N LEU A 52 6.79 -5.40 -7.13
CA LEU A 52 7.93 -6.33 -7.20
C LEU A 52 8.40 -6.76 -5.81
N VAL A 53 8.57 -5.81 -4.90
CA VAL A 53 8.96 -6.10 -3.50
C VAL A 53 7.87 -6.93 -2.81
N GLY A 54 6.61 -6.59 -2.98
CA GLY A 54 5.49 -7.34 -2.44
C GLY A 54 5.40 -8.77 -3.00
N ALA A 55 5.57 -8.93 -4.32
CA ALA A 55 5.59 -10.22 -4.98
C ALA A 55 6.74 -11.10 -4.46
N LEU A 56 7.92 -10.53 -4.26
CA LEU A 56 9.08 -11.21 -3.71
C LEU A 56 8.82 -11.66 -2.27
N ILE A 57 8.31 -10.78 -1.42
CA ILE A 57 7.98 -11.09 -0.03
C ILE A 57 6.93 -12.20 0.06
N GLU A 58 5.92 -12.13 -0.76
CA GLU A 58 4.85 -13.13 -0.78
C GLU A 58 5.39 -14.50 -1.19
N GLN A 59 6.14 -14.58 -2.29
CA GLN A 59 6.65 -15.83 -2.81
C GLN A 59 7.70 -16.49 -1.92
N THR A 60 8.52 -15.70 -1.23
CA THR A 60 9.62 -16.22 -0.42
C THR A 60 9.19 -16.59 1.00
N ILE A 61 8.31 -15.79 1.61
CA ILE A 61 8.03 -15.88 3.05
C ILE A 61 6.54 -16.09 3.33
N MET A 62 5.67 -15.20 2.85
CA MET A 62 4.28 -15.14 3.28
C MET A 62 3.49 -16.40 2.90
N ARG A 63 3.71 -16.95 1.73
CA ARG A 63 3.00 -18.15 1.24
C ARG A 63 3.11 -19.35 2.19
N TRP A 64 4.20 -19.44 2.93
CA TRP A 64 4.44 -20.56 3.88
C TRP A 64 3.81 -20.32 5.26
N LEU A 65 3.50 -19.07 5.57
CA LEU A 65 3.03 -18.67 6.90
C LEU A 65 1.51 -18.49 6.99
N TYR A 66 0.76 -18.60 5.88
CA TYR A 66 -0.70 -18.40 5.90
C TYR A 66 -1.46 -19.35 6.82
N ALA A 67 -0.93 -20.55 7.06
CA ALA A 67 -1.53 -21.49 7.98
C ALA A 67 -1.27 -21.15 9.47
N ARG A 68 -0.34 -20.21 9.76
CA ARG A 68 0.11 -19.83 11.10
C ARG A 68 0.03 -18.32 11.26
N SER A 69 -1.12 -17.83 11.70
CA SER A 69 -1.41 -16.39 11.75
C SER A 69 -0.44 -15.60 12.64
N LEU A 70 -0.03 -16.13 13.79
CA LEU A 70 0.93 -15.46 14.67
C LEU A 70 2.32 -15.36 14.05
N ASP A 71 2.81 -16.44 13.46
CA ASP A 71 4.10 -16.47 12.77
C ASP A 71 4.10 -15.50 11.59
N ALA A 72 2.99 -15.39 10.87
CA ALA A 72 2.84 -14.44 9.76
C ALA A 72 2.89 -12.98 10.22
N ILE A 73 2.28 -12.66 11.37
CA ILE A 73 2.33 -11.30 11.94
C ILE A 73 3.77 -10.95 12.35
N LEU A 74 4.46 -11.85 13.04
CA LEU A 74 5.84 -11.64 13.45
C LEU A 74 6.78 -11.52 12.26
N ALA A 75 6.62 -12.37 11.25
CA ALA A 75 7.38 -12.30 10.01
C ALA A 75 7.13 -10.98 9.26
N ALA A 76 5.88 -10.53 9.18
CA ALA A 76 5.54 -9.24 8.55
C ALA A 76 6.20 -8.06 9.28
N TRP A 77 6.24 -8.09 10.63
CA TRP A 77 6.95 -7.09 11.42
C TRP A 77 8.45 -7.11 11.13
N GLY A 78 9.08 -8.30 11.19
CA GLY A 78 10.50 -8.46 10.88
C GLY A 78 10.86 -7.99 9.46
N LEU A 79 10.03 -8.31 8.47
CA LEU A 79 10.18 -7.84 7.09
C LEU A 79 10.09 -6.31 6.99
N GLY A 80 9.16 -5.68 7.71
CA GLY A 80 9.09 -4.23 7.80
C GLY A 80 10.39 -3.60 8.32
N MET A 81 10.97 -4.20 9.38
CA MET A 81 12.27 -3.75 9.91
C MET A 81 13.42 -3.97 8.92
N ILE A 82 13.46 -5.12 8.24
CA ILE A 82 14.47 -5.42 7.21
C ILE A 82 14.41 -4.39 6.09
N LEU A 83 13.22 -4.07 5.57
CA LEU A 83 13.04 -3.06 4.53
C LEU A 83 13.55 -1.69 4.98
N VAL A 84 13.20 -1.26 6.19
CA VAL A 84 13.68 0.00 6.77
C VAL A 84 15.20 -0.01 6.92
N GLN A 85 15.78 -1.12 7.35
CA GLN A 85 17.23 -1.23 7.52
C GLN A 85 17.97 -1.22 6.17
N LEU A 86 17.43 -1.90 5.15
CA LEU A 86 17.98 -1.87 3.79
C LEU A 86 17.96 -0.45 3.21
N ILE A 87 16.86 0.27 3.40
CA ILE A 87 16.75 1.69 3.01
C ILE A 87 17.79 2.53 3.76
N THR A 88 17.94 2.29 5.07
CA THR A 88 18.93 3.02 5.89
C THR A 88 20.35 2.80 5.43
N ILE A 89 20.70 1.59 5.01
CA ILE A 89 22.04 1.27 4.48
C ILE A 89 22.24 1.95 3.12
N ALA A 90 21.24 1.97 2.26
CA ALA A 90 21.34 2.53 0.92
C ALA A 90 21.35 4.06 0.87
N TYR A 91 20.53 4.72 1.69
CA TYR A 91 20.27 6.18 1.63
C TYR A 91 20.73 6.94 2.88
N GLY A 92 21.12 6.24 3.94
CA GLY A 92 21.45 6.84 5.23
C GLY A 92 20.21 7.15 6.08
N ARG A 93 20.47 7.79 7.25
CA ARG A 93 19.41 8.16 8.23
C ARG A 93 18.95 9.60 8.13
N GLN A 94 19.51 10.37 7.20
CA GLN A 94 19.21 11.79 7.11
C GLN A 94 17.80 12.01 6.59
N ILE A 95 17.16 13.05 7.12
CA ILE A 95 15.87 13.51 6.63
C ILE A 95 16.09 14.19 5.29
N GLN A 96 15.36 13.76 4.27
CA GLN A 96 15.43 14.32 2.94
C GLN A 96 14.08 14.90 2.53
N PHE A 97 14.11 15.87 1.62
CA PHE A 97 12.91 16.52 1.11
C PHE A 97 12.80 16.29 -0.38
N VAL A 98 11.60 16.01 -0.84
CA VAL A 98 11.28 15.85 -2.26
C VAL A 98 10.48 17.05 -2.72
N GLN A 99 10.81 17.58 -3.89
CA GLN A 99 10.10 18.72 -4.46
C GLN A 99 8.66 18.34 -4.82
N THR A 100 7.73 19.25 -4.51
CA THR A 100 6.33 19.08 -4.88
C THR A 100 6.16 19.23 -6.39
N PRO A 101 5.45 18.34 -7.09
CA PRO A 101 5.20 18.46 -8.53
C PRO A 101 4.29 19.65 -8.87
N LEU A 102 3.50 20.13 -7.92
CA LEU A 102 2.60 21.27 -8.05
C LEU A 102 2.97 22.34 -7.01
N SER A 103 3.64 23.39 -7.48
CA SER A 103 3.89 24.59 -6.70
C SER A 103 2.75 25.58 -6.96
N GLY A 104 1.83 25.70 -6.02
CA GLY A 104 0.72 26.66 -6.07
C GLY A 104 -0.15 26.56 -4.84
N ALA A 105 -0.78 27.67 -4.48
CA ALA A 105 -1.73 27.74 -3.39
C ALA A 105 -3.02 28.42 -3.89
N ILE A 106 -4.16 27.89 -3.50
CA ILE A 106 -5.47 28.49 -3.72
C ILE A 106 -5.98 29.01 -2.38
N THR A 107 -6.44 30.23 -2.34
CA THR A 107 -7.15 30.80 -1.18
C THR A 107 -8.64 30.49 -1.30
N ILE A 108 -9.13 29.68 -0.36
CA ILE A 108 -10.56 29.36 -0.24
C ILE A 108 -11.01 29.84 1.14
N PHE A 109 -12.01 30.70 1.21
CA PHE A 109 -12.52 31.30 2.46
C PHE A 109 -11.45 32.02 3.32
N GLY A 110 -10.43 32.62 2.69
CA GLY A 110 -9.37 33.34 3.43
C GLY A 110 -8.19 32.47 3.90
N GLU A 111 -8.28 31.15 3.74
CA GLU A 111 -7.21 30.21 4.08
C GLU A 111 -6.48 29.72 2.82
N THR A 112 -5.16 29.60 2.90
CA THR A 112 -4.32 29.14 1.79
C THR A 112 -4.12 27.64 1.80
N TYR A 113 -4.66 26.97 0.79
CA TYR A 113 -4.51 25.51 0.61
C TYR A 113 -3.51 25.21 -0.51
N SER A 114 -2.57 24.31 -0.26
CA SER A 114 -1.67 23.81 -1.30
C SER A 114 -2.46 23.03 -2.35
N LEU A 115 -2.26 23.37 -3.62
CA LEU A 115 -2.83 22.63 -4.77
C LEU A 115 -2.52 21.14 -4.72
N TYR A 116 -1.34 20.80 -4.25
CA TYR A 116 -0.93 19.41 -4.13
C TYR A 116 -1.78 18.60 -3.12
N ARG A 117 -2.23 19.22 -2.03
CA ARG A 117 -3.17 18.55 -1.10
C ARG A 117 -4.51 18.24 -1.74
N LEU A 118 -5.06 19.17 -2.53
CA LEU A 118 -6.30 18.95 -3.28
C LEU A 118 -6.12 17.85 -4.33
N PHE A 119 -4.99 17.85 -5.03
CA PHE A 119 -4.63 16.78 -5.95
C PHE A 119 -4.59 15.40 -5.27
N LEU A 120 -4.00 15.29 -4.08
CA LEU A 120 -3.97 14.03 -3.32
C LEU A 120 -5.38 13.54 -2.94
N VAL A 121 -6.28 14.44 -2.58
CA VAL A 121 -7.68 14.09 -2.30
C VAL A 121 -8.35 13.52 -3.55
N LEU A 122 -8.17 14.15 -4.70
CA LEU A 122 -8.71 13.66 -5.98
C LEU A 122 -8.14 12.29 -6.35
N VAL A 123 -6.82 12.10 -6.19
CA VAL A 123 -6.17 10.80 -6.43
C VAL A 123 -6.70 9.74 -5.47
N ALA A 124 -6.91 10.07 -4.20
CA ALA A 124 -7.46 9.11 -3.21
C ALA A 124 -8.88 8.69 -3.58
N ILE A 125 -9.73 9.62 -4.00
CA ILE A 125 -11.10 9.34 -4.46
C ILE A 125 -11.06 8.48 -5.74
N ALA A 126 -10.24 8.86 -6.72
CA ALA A 126 -10.09 8.11 -7.97
C ALA A 126 -9.62 6.67 -7.72
N LEU A 127 -8.61 6.48 -6.86
CA LEU A 127 -8.13 5.15 -6.45
C LEU A 127 -9.23 4.35 -5.74
N GLY A 128 -10.02 4.96 -4.88
CA GLY A 128 -11.16 4.33 -4.22
C GLY A 128 -12.21 3.84 -5.22
N ILE A 129 -12.54 4.66 -6.20
CA ILE A 129 -13.49 4.33 -7.27
C ILE A 129 -12.93 3.18 -8.14
N ILE A 130 -11.69 3.29 -8.60
CA ILE A 130 -11.02 2.27 -9.42
C ILE A 130 -10.98 0.94 -8.68
N LEU A 131 -10.59 0.97 -7.40
CA LEU A 131 -10.50 -0.24 -6.58
C LEU A 131 -11.87 -0.90 -6.41
N THR A 132 -12.91 -0.12 -6.13
CA THR A 132 -14.28 -0.61 -6.02
C THR A 132 -14.77 -1.19 -7.34
N ALA A 133 -14.49 -0.52 -8.46
CA ALA A 133 -14.84 -1.00 -9.80
C ALA A 133 -14.11 -2.32 -10.13
N VAL A 134 -12.83 -2.44 -9.79
CA VAL A 134 -12.06 -3.70 -9.99
C VAL A 134 -12.61 -4.81 -9.10
N LEU A 135 -12.87 -4.55 -7.82
CA LEU A 135 -13.40 -5.56 -6.89
C LEU A 135 -14.83 -6.00 -7.20
N LYS A 136 -15.68 -5.11 -7.75
CA LYS A 136 -17.06 -5.45 -8.09
C LYS A 136 -17.21 -5.93 -9.54
N GLY A 137 -16.41 -5.42 -10.47
CA GLY A 137 -16.58 -5.63 -11.91
C GLY A 137 -15.69 -6.68 -12.54
N THR A 138 -14.69 -7.22 -11.82
CA THR A 138 -13.75 -8.16 -12.43
C THR A 138 -13.79 -9.56 -11.81
N ARG A 139 -13.33 -10.56 -12.58
CA ARG A 139 -13.14 -11.93 -12.09
C ARG A 139 -12.15 -12.01 -10.93
N LEU A 140 -11.17 -11.11 -10.87
CA LEU A 140 -10.23 -11.01 -9.75
C LEU A 140 -10.98 -10.66 -8.46
N GLY A 141 -11.86 -9.67 -8.49
CA GLY A 141 -12.65 -9.30 -7.32
C GLY A 141 -13.62 -10.41 -6.89
N LEU A 142 -14.23 -11.12 -7.85
CA LEU A 142 -15.09 -12.25 -7.54
C LEU A 142 -14.31 -13.39 -6.85
N ASN A 143 -13.16 -13.77 -7.41
CA ASN A 143 -12.31 -14.82 -6.85
C ASN A 143 -11.78 -14.41 -5.46
N THR A 144 -11.41 -13.15 -5.29
CA THR A 144 -10.94 -12.61 -4.01
C THR A 144 -12.03 -12.74 -2.94
N ARG A 145 -13.29 -12.37 -3.26
CA ARG A 145 -14.43 -12.52 -2.35
C ARG A 145 -14.70 -13.98 -2.01
N ALA A 146 -14.65 -14.88 -2.99
CA ALA A 146 -14.84 -16.32 -2.76
C ALA A 146 -13.80 -16.89 -1.79
N VAL A 147 -12.52 -16.54 -1.96
CA VAL A 147 -11.42 -16.97 -1.07
C VAL A 147 -11.58 -16.37 0.33
N ILE A 148 -12.02 -15.10 0.46
CA ILE A 148 -12.28 -14.47 1.77
C ILE A 148 -13.40 -15.19 2.54
N MET A 149 -14.48 -15.57 1.84
CA MET A 149 -15.64 -16.23 2.44
C MET A 149 -15.29 -17.65 2.90
N ASN A 150 -14.74 -18.45 2.02
CA ASN A 150 -14.32 -19.84 2.35
C ASN A 150 -13.25 -20.32 1.37
N ASP A 151 -12.00 -20.36 1.85
CA ASP A 151 -10.84 -20.78 1.06
C ASP A 151 -10.96 -22.22 0.56
N ASN A 152 -11.40 -23.15 1.42
CA ASN A 152 -11.53 -24.56 1.08
C ASN A 152 -12.60 -24.79 0.01
N LEU A 153 -13.73 -24.08 0.12
CA LEU A 153 -14.81 -24.14 -0.86
C LEU A 153 -14.37 -23.51 -2.20
N ALA A 154 -13.65 -22.40 -2.15
CA ALA A 154 -13.12 -21.76 -3.35
C ALA A 154 -12.17 -22.68 -4.11
N GLN A 155 -11.29 -23.41 -3.40
CA GLN A 155 -10.40 -24.40 -3.98
C GLN A 155 -11.17 -25.58 -4.58
N ALA A 156 -12.21 -26.06 -3.90
CA ALA A 156 -13.08 -27.13 -4.41
C ALA A 156 -13.81 -26.73 -5.71
N LEU A 157 -14.08 -25.45 -5.89
CA LEU A 157 -14.65 -24.86 -7.12
C LEU A 157 -13.61 -24.55 -8.21
N GLY A 158 -12.34 -24.93 -8.00
CA GLY A 158 -11.26 -24.77 -8.96
C GLY A 158 -10.56 -23.40 -8.92
N ILE A 159 -10.85 -22.56 -7.92
CA ILE A 159 -10.17 -21.26 -7.76
C ILE A 159 -8.79 -21.49 -7.15
N ASN A 160 -7.75 -21.00 -7.83
CA ASN A 160 -6.39 -21.04 -7.29
C ASN A 160 -6.21 -19.97 -6.21
N SER A 161 -6.45 -20.36 -4.96
CA SER A 161 -6.33 -19.44 -3.80
C SER A 161 -4.92 -18.89 -3.61
N ALA A 162 -3.88 -19.65 -3.95
CA ALA A 162 -2.49 -19.19 -3.86
C ALA A 162 -2.25 -18.01 -4.82
N TRP A 163 -2.75 -18.09 -6.05
CA TRP A 163 -2.68 -17.00 -7.03
C TRP A 163 -3.47 -15.75 -6.59
N VAL A 164 -4.65 -15.96 -6.01
CA VAL A 164 -5.47 -14.85 -5.49
C VAL A 164 -4.74 -14.13 -4.35
N ARG A 165 -4.13 -14.87 -3.41
CA ARG A 165 -3.34 -14.29 -2.31
C ARG A 165 -2.13 -13.54 -2.82
N PHE A 166 -1.37 -14.14 -3.73
CA PHE A 166 -0.22 -13.52 -4.38
C PHE A 166 -0.58 -12.18 -5.02
N LEU A 167 -1.61 -12.14 -5.86
CA LEU A 167 -2.05 -10.90 -6.50
C LEU A 167 -2.55 -9.87 -5.49
N SER A 168 -3.34 -10.29 -4.50
CA SER A 168 -3.88 -9.38 -3.48
C SER A 168 -2.75 -8.76 -2.64
N PHE A 169 -1.76 -9.55 -2.26
CA PHE A 169 -0.60 -9.06 -1.50
C PHE A 169 0.25 -8.10 -2.34
N SER A 170 0.58 -8.48 -3.58
CA SER A 170 1.41 -7.67 -4.47
C SER A 170 0.73 -6.35 -4.85
N LEU A 171 -0.58 -6.36 -5.15
CA LEU A 171 -1.35 -5.15 -5.43
C LEU A 171 -1.50 -4.26 -4.19
N GLY A 172 -1.74 -4.83 -3.02
CA GLY A 172 -1.78 -4.08 -1.77
C GLY A 172 -0.44 -3.42 -1.45
N SER A 173 0.67 -4.12 -1.71
CA SER A 173 2.03 -3.62 -1.55
C SER A 173 2.34 -2.49 -2.54
N ALA A 174 1.89 -2.62 -3.79
CA ALA A 174 2.01 -1.60 -4.82
C ALA A 174 1.27 -0.30 -4.42
N LEU A 175 0.03 -0.44 -3.92
CA LEU A 175 -0.76 0.69 -3.43
C LEU A 175 -0.13 1.36 -2.20
N ALA A 176 0.50 0.58 -1.31
CA ALA A 176 1.24 1.11 -0.17
C ALA A 176 2.43 1.97 -0.61
N ALA A 177 3.25 1.44 -1.50
CA ALA A 177 4.40 2.16 -2.03
C ALA A 177 3.97 3.42 -2.81
N MET A 178 2.95 3.32 -3.64
CA MET A 178 2.39 4.48 -4.35
C MET A 178 1.90 5.56 -3.36
N ALA A 179 1.21 5.17 -2.28
CA ALA A 179 0.78 6.11 -1.24
C ALA A 179 1.98 6.77 -0.55
N GLY A 180 3.05 6.01 -0.27
CA GLY A 180 4.31 6.54 0.25
C GLY A 180 4.94 7.58 -0.65
N ALA A 181 5.03 7.30 -1.96
CA ALA A 181 5.56 8.25 -2.94
C ALA A 181 4.73 9.53 -3.04
N LEU A 182 3.40 9.41 -3.01
CA LEU A 182 2.48 10.56 -3.10
C LEU A 182 2.49 11.43 -1.85
N ILE A 183 2.71 10.87 -0.65
CA ILE A 183 2.72 11.65 0.59
C ILE A 183 4.06 12.34 0.85
N THR A 184 5.13 11.82 0.27
CA THR A 184 6.50 12.29 0.45
C THR A 184 6.70 13.79 0.18
N PRO A 185 6.14 14.42 -0.87
CA PRO A 185 6.28 15.86 -1.08
C PRO A 185 5.65 16.75 0.00
N LEU A 186 4.72 16.23 0.80
CA LEU A 186 4.10 16.95 1.92
C LEU A 186 4.79 16.69 3.26
N SER A 187 5.58 15.65 3.32
CA SER A 187 6.30 15.24 4.53
C SER A 187 7.75 14.98 4.21
N SER A 188 8.62 15.06 5.21
CA SER A 188 10.01 14.66 5.04
C SER A 188 10.13 13.15 4.84
N VAL A 189 11.12 12.73 4.04
CA VAL A 189 11.48 11.33 3.86
C VAL A 189 12.47 10.93 4.93
N ASN A 190 12.13 9.92 5.71
CA ASN A 190 13.03 9.23 6.61
C ASN A 190 12.74 7.72 6.57
N PRO A 191 13.69 6.84 6.91
CA PRO A 191 13.49 5.40 6.79
C PRO A 191 12.29 4.86 7.59
N ASN A 192 11.94 5.49 8.71
CA ASN A 192 10.84 5.09 9.58
C ASN A 192 9.50 5.75 9.26
N MET A 193 9.40 6.57 8.19
CA MET A 193 8.17 7.30 7.86
C MET A 193 6.95 6.40 7.75
N GLY A 194 7.12 5.19 7.23
CA GLY A 194 6.04 4.24 7.08
C GLY A 194 5.41 3.80 8.40
N PHE A 195 6.19 3.65 9.46
CA PHE A 195 5.65 3.32 10.78
C PHE A 195 4.80 4.43 11.38
N SER A 196 5.17 5.69 11.16
CA SER A 196 4.40 6.85 11.62
C SER A 196 3.00 6.89 10.96
N TRP A 197 2.93 6.52 9.68
CA TRP A 197 1.66 6.48 8.95
C TRP A 197 0.88 5.17 9.14
N LEU A 198 1.53 4.09 9.59
CA LEU A 198 0.89 2.79 9.78
C LEU A 198 -0.23 2.87 10.81
N ILE A 199 0.02 3.51 11.96
CA ILE A 199 -0.95 3.60 13.07
C ILE A 199 -2.20 4.35 12.60
N SER A 200 -2.04 5.50 11.96
CA SER A 200 -3.17 6.29 11.44
C SER A 200 -3.94 5.54 10.34
N SER A 201 -3.23 4.88 9.43
CA SER A 201 -3.84 4.07 8.37
C SER A 201 -4.59 2.86 8.93
N PHE A 202 -4.08 2.26 9.99
CA PHE A 202 -4.69 1.13 10.66
C PHE A 202 -5.96 1.55 11.41
N MET A 203 -5.93 2.67 12.13
CA MET A 203 -7.13 3.22 12.79
C MET A 203 -8.25 3.51 11.79
N ILE A 204 -7.93 4.14 10.65
CA ILE A 204 -8.90 4.38 9.58
C ILE A 204 -9.43 3.06 9.01
N ALA A 205 -8.56 2.06 8.81
CA ALA A 205 -8.95 0.75 8.31
C ALA A 205 -9.89 0.02 9.26
N LEU A 206 -9.64 0.08 10.57
CA LEU A 206 -10.53 -0.51 11.59
C LEU A 206 -11.89 0.19 11.63
N LEU A 207 -11.93 1.51 11.60
CA LEU A 207 -13.15 2.29 11.61
C LEU A 207 -14.00 2.08 10.35
N SER A 208 -13.34 1.91 9.19
CA SER A 208 -14.02 1.67 7.89
C SER A 208 -14.25 0.19 7.59
N GLY A 209 -13.62 -0.71 8.34
CA GLY A 209 -13.46 -2.12 8.00
C GLY A 209 -14.75 -2.91 7.85
N SER A 210 -15.83 -2.52 8.55
CA SER A 210 -17.11 -3.16 8.37
C SER A 210 -17.84 -2.72 7.09
N SER A 211 -17.66 -1.46 6.69
CA SER A 211 -18.40 -0.88 5.56
C SER A 211 -17.78 -1.23 4.19
N LEU A 212 -16.45 -1.24 4.06
CA LEU A 212 -15.78 -1.58 2.80
C LEU A 212 -15.77 -3.09 2.53
N VAL A 213 -15.67 -3.92 3.56
CA VAL A 213 -15.82 -5.38 3.42
C VAL A 213 -17.27 -5.72 3.10
N SER A 214 -18.25 -5.06 3.72
CA SER A 214 -19.66 -5.25 3.38
C SER A 214 -19.99 -4.76 1.97
N LEU A 215 -19.43 -3.62 1.53
CA LEU A 215 -19.55 -3.13 0.15
C LEU A 215 -18.87 -4.04 -0.87
N ALA A 216 -17.83 -4.77 -0.47
CA ALA A 216 -17.16 -5.74 -1.34
C ALA A 216 -17.90 -7.09 -1.38
N VAL A 217 -18.75 -7.39 -0.38
CA VAL A 217 -19.50 -8.64 -0.25
C VAL A 217 -20.96 -8.51 -0.73
N SER A 218 -21.52 -7.31 -0.74
CA SER A 218 -22.85 -7.00 -1.32
C SER A 218 -22.74 -6.71 -2.83
#